data_0ecd0644b1b6556fc7b280934ec81319
#
_entry.id   0ecd0644b1b6556fc7b280934ec81319
#
_cell.length_a   1.000
_cell.length_b   1.000
_cell.length_c   1.000
_cell.angle_alpha   90.00
_cell.angle_beta   90.00
_cell.angle_gamma   90.00
#
_symmetry.space_group_name_H-M   'P 1'
#
loop_
_entity.id
_entity.type
_entity.pdbx_description
1 polymer ?
#
loop_
_entity_poly.entity_id
_entity_poly.type
_entity_poly.pdbx_seq_one_letter_code
_entity_poly.pdbx_strand_id
1 'polypeptide(L)'
;GIPVASSYTVYKHNASSYTFKQITDRMGLPCFVKPANAGSSVGVSKVRSEAEYRNALQEAFRYDNKVLVEEAVIGKELECGVLGNEDARASVVGEIVATENFYSYDAKYISSTGATLQVPARIDNTLSDSIREYAVKAFHAIGCEGMARVDFLLSDNGKLVLNEINTLPGFTAISMYPKMWEQTGISEKELITELITLAVQRHERDTNLSVEVKP
;
A
#
# COMPACT_ATOMS: atom_id res chain seq x y z
N GLY A 1 -5.11 -4.65 14.99
CA GLY A 1 -4.72 -3.42 15.63
C GLY A 1 -3.75 -2.54 14.85
N ILE A 2 -3.69 -2.60 13.48
CA ILE A 2 -2.92 -1.65 12.67
C ILE A 2 -3.85 -0.49 12.32
N PRO A 3 -3.46 0.78 12.53
CA PRO A 3 -4.25 1.93 12.14
C PRO A 3 -4.45 1.99 10.62
N VAL A 4 -5.67 2.26 10.19
CA VAL A 4 -6.04 2.50 8.78
C VAL A 4 -6.84 3.79 8.66
N ALA A 5 -6.93 4.35 7.47
CA ALA A 5 -7.79 5.50 7.20
C ALA A 5 -9.27 5.14 7.44
N SER A 6 -10.06 6.10 7.93
CA SER A 6 -11.50 5.93 8.00
C SER A 6 -12.06 5.72 6.60
N SER A 7 -12.87 4.69 6.40
CA SER A 7 -13.36 4.36 5.07
C SER A 7 -14.78 3.81 5.06
N TYR A 8 -15.41 3.90 3.88
CA TYR A 8 -16.57 3.12 3.50
C TYR A 8 -16.22 2.20 2.34
N THR A 9 -16.64 0.95 2.43
CA THR A 9 -16.62 0.03 1.29
C THR A 9 -17.95 0.11 0.57
N VAL A 10 -17.92 0.55 -0.67
CA VAL A 10 -19.10 0.76 -1.50
C VAL A 10 -19.07 -0.24 -2.65
N TYR A 11 -20.11 -1.05 -2.77
CA TYR A 11 -20.27 -1.96 -3.90
C TYR A 11 -21.20 -1.33 -4.95
N LYS A 12 -20.99 -1.65 -6.21
CA LYS A 12 -21.78 -1.11 -7.33
C LYS A 12 -23.28 -1.32 -7.14
N HIS A 13 -23.70 -2.46 -6.59
CA HIS A 13 -25.10 -2.80 -6.38
C HIS A 13 -25.77 -2.03 -5.23
N ASN A 14 -24.99 -1.46 -4.30
CA ASN A 14 -25.51 -0.71 -3.15
C ASN A 14 -25.03 0.74 -3.06
N ALA A 15 -24.43 1.25 -4.12
CA ALA A 15 -23.83 2.59 -4.12
C ALA A 15 -24.82 3.70 -3.78
N SER A 16 -26.10 3.55 -4.15
CA SER A 16 -27.18 4.50 -3.81
C SER A 16 -27.48 4.62 -2.31
N SER A 17 -27.06 3.63 -1.51
CA SER A 17 -27.22 3.65 -0.04
C SER A 17 -26.20 4.56 0.67
N TYR A 18 -25.15 5.02 -0.04
CA TYR A 18 -24.11 5.88 0.50
C TYR A 18 -24.23 7.29 -0.05
N THR A 19 -24.91 8.15 0.71
CA THR A 19 -25.08 9.55 0.32
C THR A 19 -23.81 10.37 0.58
N PHE A 20 -23.61 11.42 -0.20
CA PHE A 20 -22.49 12.34 0.00
C PHE A 20 -22.46 12.91 1.42
N LYS A 21 -23.64 13.24 1.99
CA LYS A 21 -23.76 13.74 3.36
C LYS A 21 -23.23 12.72 4.39
N GLN A 22 -23.61 11.45 4.29
CA GLN A 22 -23.09 10.39 5.19
C GLN A 22 -21.57 10.28 5.12
N ILE A 23 -20.99 10.37 3.91
CA ILE A 23 -19.55 10.35 3.70
C ILE A 23 -18.90 11.54 4.41
N THR A 24 -19.38 12.75 4.18
CA THR A 24 -18.78 13.97 4.73
C THR A 24 -18.96 14.10 6.23
N ASP A 25 -20.08 13.65 6.79
CA ASP A 25 -20.33 13.66 8.24
C ASP A 25 -19.33 12.78 8.99
N ARG A 26 -18.83 11.69 8.36
CA ARG A 26 -17.88 10.77 9.00
C ARG A 26 -16.40 11.12 8.73
N MET A 27 -16.07 11.54 7.52
CA MET A 27 -14.68 11.63 7.06
C MET A 27 -14.22 13.05 6.77
N GLY A 28 -15.16 14.01 6.67
CA GLY A 28 -14.84 15.37 6.23
C GLY A 28 -14.50 15.44 4.73
N LEU A 29 -13.97 16.59 4.34
CA LEU A 29 -13.49 16.86 2.99
C LEU A 29 -12.08 17.47 3.05
N PRO A 30 -11.22 17.21 2.06
CA PRO A 30 -11.45 16.31 0.94
C PRO A 30 -11.46 14.84 1.37
N CYS A 31 -12.08 13.97 0.55
CA CYS A 31 -11.95 12.52 0.67
C CYS A 31 -11.44 11.94 -0.64
N PHE A 32 -11.06 10.65 -0.65
CA PHE A 32 -10.65 9.94 -1.84
C PHE A 32 -11.64 8.83 -2.17
N VAL A 33 -11.87 8.64 -3.46
CA VAL A 33 -12.63 7.51 -4.03
C VAL A 33 -11.65 6.70 -4.87
N LYS A 34 -11.52 5.39 -4.58
CA LYS A 34 -10.59 4.51 -5.30
C LYS A 34 -11.18 3.12 -5.53
N PRO A 35 -10.88 2.45 -6.65
CA PRO A 35 -11.16 1.02 -6.82
C PRO A 35 -10.42 0.22 -5.75
N ALA A 36 -11.01 -0.87 -5.23
CA ALA A 36 -10.39 -1.62 -4.15
C ALA A 36 -9.21 -2.50 -4.61
N ASN A 37 -9.21 -2.96 -5.87
CA ASN A 37 -8.22 -3.89 -6.40
C ASN A 37 -7.39 -3.33 -7.58
N ALA A 38 -7.49 -2.02 -7.87
CA ALA A 38 -6.68 -1.38 -8.89
C ALA A 38 -5.43 -0.75 -8.28
N GLY A 39 -4.27 -0.97 -8.92
CA GLY A 39 -3.01 -0.36 -8.52
C GLY A 39 -2.69 0.93 -9.28
N SER A 40 -1.52 1.52 -8.99
CA SER A 40 -0.94 2.64 -9.75
C SER A 40 -1.84 3.89 -9.84
N SER A 41 -2.65 4.13 -8.83
CA SER A 41 -3.61 5.27 -8.78
C SER A 41 -4.66 5.29 -9.90
N VAL A 42 -4.88 4.17 -10.61
CA VAL A 42 -5.89 4.07 -11.66
C VAL A 42 -7.29 4.20 -11.05
N GLY A 43 -8.12 5.11 -11.56
CA GLY A 43 -9.48 5.34 -11.07
C GLY A 43 -9.56 6.02 -9.70
N VAL A 44 -8.45 6.52 -9.16
CA VAL A 44 -8.41 7.26 -7.89
C VAL A 44 -8.77 8.72 -8.13
N SER A 45 -9.72 9.23 -7.35
CA SER A 45 -10.18 10.62 -7.44
C SER A 45 -10.22 11.30 -6.07
N LYS A 46 -9.69 12.52 -5.99
CA LYS A 46 -9.85 13.40 -4.84
C LYS A 46 -11.15 14.18 -4.96
N VAL A 47 -11.98 14.11 -3.94
CA VAL A 47 -13.36 14.64 -3.92
C VAL A 47 -13.49 15.78 -2.92
N ARG A 48 -14.07 16.91 -3.38
CA ARG A 48 -14.33 18.10 -2.57
C ARG A 48 -15.79 18.55 -2.61
N SER A 49 -16.60 17.95 -3.50
CA SER A 49 -18.00 18.30 -3.71
C SER A 49 -18.84 17.07 -4.06
N GLU A 50 -20.17 17.20 -3.94
CA GLU A 50 -21.10 16.12 -4.29
C GLU A 50 -21.04 15.74 -5.79
N ALA A 51 -20.85 16.74 -6.65
CA ALA A 51 -20.72 16.48 -8.08
C ALA A 51 -19.45 15.67 -8.39
N GLU A 52 -18.31 16.02 -7.76
CA GLU A 52 -17.08 15.26 -7.87
C GLU A 52 -17.23 13.84 -7.30
N TYR A 53 -17.96 13.67 -6.18
CA TYR A 53 -18.22 12.35 -5.59
C TYR A 53 -18.95 11.41 -6.54
N ARG A 54 -20.01 11.90 -7.20
CA ARG A 54 -20.78 11.12 -8.16
C ARG A 54 -19.93 10.71 -9.36
N ASN A 55 -19.15 11.64 -9.91
CA ASN A 55 -18.25 11.36 -11.03
C ASN A 55 -17.14 10.38 -10.63
N ALA A 56 -16.57 10.55 -9.43
CA ALA A 56 -15.54 9.67 -8.90
C ALA A 56 -16.02 8.23 -8.71
N LEU A 57 -17.24 8.03 -8.21
CA LEU A 57 -17.83 6.70 -8.10
C LEU A 57 -18.04 6.05 -9.48
N GLN A 58 -18.56 6.83 -10.46
CA GLN A 58 -18.74 6.33 -11.81
C GLN A 58 -17.41 5.91 -12.45
N GLU A 59 -16.37 6.72 -12.29
CA GLU A 59 -15.04 6.42 -12.81
C GLU A 59 -14.43 5.19 -12.11
N ALA A 60 -14.45 5.14 -10.78
CA ALA A 60 -13.90 4.01 -10.02
C ALA A 60 -14.61 2.69 -10.35
N PHE A 61 -15.93 2.71 -10.56
CA PHE A 61 -16.71 1.52 -10.97
C PHE A 61 -16.48 1.04 -12.40
N ARG A 62 -15.66 1.75 -13.20
CA ARG A 62 -15.17 1.21 -14.49
C ARG A 62 -14.08 0.17 -14.31
N TYR A 63 -13.36 0.23 -13.17
CA TYR A 63 -12.20 -0.60 -12.89
C TYR A 63 -12.47 -1.70 -11.86
N ASP A 64 -13.44 -1.49 -10.95
CA ASP A 64 -13.78 -2.48 -9.92
C ASP A 64 -15.26 -2.38 -9.52
N ASN A 65 -15.88 -3.48 -9.12
CA ASN A 65 -17.21 -3.52 -8.53
C ASN A 65 -17.24 -3.14 -7.04
N LYS A 66 -16.06 -3.05 -6.41
CA LYS A 66 -15.84 -2.63 -5.02
C LYS A 66 -14.97 -1.39 -4.99
N VAL A 67 -15.48 -0.33 -4.38
CA VAL A 67 -14.82 0.97 -4.28
C VAL A 67 -14.65 1.34 -2.80
N LEU A 68 -13.53 1.92 -2.47
CA LEU A 68 -13.27 2.51 -1.18
C LEU A 68 -13.47 4.02 -1.25
N VAL A 69 -14.16 4.58 -0.27
CA VAL A 69 -14.23 6.02 -0.04
C VAL A 69 -13.52 6.27 1.28
N GLU A 70 -12.43 7.03 1.25
CA GLU A 70 -11.52 7.17 2.38
C GLU A 70 -11.30 8.63 2.77
N GLU A 71 -11.07 8.89 4.06
CA GLU A 71 -10.60 10.20 4.51
C GLU A 71 -9.26 10.56 3.83
N ALA A 72 -9.05 11.84 3.56
CA ALA A 72 -7.77 12.30 3.06
C ALA A 72 -6.77 12.39 4.21
N VAL A 73 -5.72 11.58 4.16
CA VAL A 73 -4.55 11.70 5.02
C VAL A 73 -3.48 12.46 4.26
N ILE A 74 -3.28 13.72 4.62
CA ILE A 74 -2.32 14.62 3.94
C ILE A 74 -1.03 14.66 4.75
N GLY A 75 0.10 14.46 4.09
CA GLY A 75 1.42 14.44 4.69
C GLY A 75 2.39 13.57 3.89
N LYS A 76 3.20 12.77 4.55
CA LYS A 76 4.23 11.94 3.92
C LYS A 76 3.68 10.61 3.43
N GLU A 77 4.16 10.17 2.26
CA GLU A 77 4.00 8.80 1.76
C GLU A 77 5.25 8.01 2.12
N LEU A 78 5.08 6.94 2.93
CA LEU A 78 6.17 6.11 3.45
C LEU A 78 5.97 4.67 2.99
N GLU A 79 7.06 4.02 2.62
CA GLU A 79 7.05 2.64 2.15
C GLU A 79 8.02 1.79 2.98
N CYS A 80 7.64 0.52 3.24
CA CYS A 80 8.48 -0.44 3.93
C CYS A 80 8.47 -1.78 3.22
N GLY A 81 9.64 -2.31 2.87
CA GLY A 81 9.80 -3.65 2.30
C GLY A 81 9.70 -4.72 3.37
N VAL A 82 8.97 -5.79 3.08
CA VAL A 82 8.95 -7.01 3.91
C VAL A 82 9.46 -8.18 3.10
N LEU A 83 10.26 -9.05 3.71
CA LEU A 83 10.90 -10.21 3.11
C LEU A 83 10.89 -11.37 4.11
N GLY A 84 10.46 -12.54 3.66
CA GLY A 84 10.42 -13.78 4.46
C GLY A 84 9.15 -14.57 4.27
N ASN A 85 9.09 -15.73 4.89
CA ASN A 85 7.89 -16.54 5.07
C ASN A 85 7.40 -16.37 6.52
N GLU A 86 7.54 -17.39 7.39
CA GLU A 86 7.14 -17.32 8.80
C GLU A 86 7.96 -16.30 9.61
N ASP A 87 9.26 -16.19 9.33
CA ASP A 87 10.20 -15.27 9.98
C ASP A 87 10.45 -14.02 9.14
N ALA A 88 9.37 -13.34 8.73
CA ALA A 88 9.47 -12.15 7.90
C ALA A 88 10.12 -10.98 8.65
N ARG A 89 10.93 -10.21 7.92
CA ARG A 89 11.60 -9.01 8.43
C ARG A 89 11.35 -7.78 7.54
N ALA A 90 11.50 -6.61 8.14
CA ALA A 90 11.29 -5.34 7.46
C ALA A 90 12.60 -4.65 7.08
N SER A 91 12.62 -4.00 5.94
CA SER A 91 13.71 -3.13 5.49
C SER A 91 13.75 -1.80 6.26
N VAL A 92 14.68 -0.92 5.92
CA VAL A 92 14.55 0.51 6.23
C VAL A 92 13.31 1.09 5.57
N VAL A 93 12.76 2.17 6.13
CA VAL A 93 11.62 2.90 5.57
C VAL A 93 12.10 3.84 4.47
N GLY A 94 11.38 3.88 3.34
CA GLY A 94 11.55 4.86 2.28
C GLY A 94 10.44 5.91 2.29
N GLU A 95 10.70 7.09 1.72
CA GLU A 95 9.73 8.17 1.56
C GLU A 95 9.62 8.55 0.09
N ILE A 96 8.39 8.68 -0.41
CA ILE A 96 8.11 9.28 -1.71
C ILE A 96 7.89 10.77 -1.50
N VAL A 97 8.83 11.59 -1.95
CA VAL A 97 8.74 13.04 -1.89
C VAL A 97 8.16 13.53 -3.21
N ALA A 98 6.84 13.78 -3.23
CA ALA A 98 6.15 14.30 -4.40
C ALA A 98 6.54 15.76 -4.65
N THR A 99 6.73 16.13 -5.92
CA THR A 99 6.97 17.52 -6.34
C THR A 99 5.69 18.35 -6.47
N GLU A 100 4.52 17.67 -6.49
CA GLU A 100 3.19 18.25 -6.59
C GLU A 100 2.23 17.67 -5.53
N ASN A 101 1.13 18.38 -5.24
CA ASN A 101 0.15 18.04 -4.20
C ASN A 101 -0.63 16.72 -4.38
N PHE A 102 -0.42 15.99 -5.46
CA PHE A 102 -1.02 14.68 -5.72
C PHE A 102 -0.15 13.89 -6.70
N TYR A 103 0.32 12.72 -6.24
CA TYR A 103 1.15 11.81 -7.03
C TYR A 103 0.27 10.92 -7.91
N SER A 104 -0.15 11.45 -9.07
CA SER A 104 -0.99 10.77 -10.05
C SER A 104 -0.23 9.65 -10.79
N TYR A 105 -0.97 8.82 -11.54
CA TYR A 105 -0.39 7.82 -12.45
C TYR A 105 0.64 8.43 -13.41
N ASP A 106 0.33 9.59 -13.99
CA ASP A 106 1.22 10.28 -14.92
C ASP A 106 2.52 10.74 -14.24
N ALA A 107 2.42 11.21 -12.99
CA ALA A 107 3.57 11.57 -12.19
C ALA A 107 4.43 10.34 -11.78
N LYS A 108 3.82 9.16 -11.63
CA LYS A 108 4.52 7.90 -11.27
C LYS A 108 5.31 7.29 -12.41
N TYR A 109 4.82 7.38 -13.65
CA TYR A 109 5.33 6.58 -14.77
C TYR A 109 5.73 7.38 -16.01
N ILE A 110 5.19 8.59 -16.19
CA ILE A 110 5.37 9.39 -17.41
C ILE A 110 6.31 10.58 -17.18
N SER A 111 6.27 11.20 -16.01
CA SER A 111 7.10 12.36 -15.69
C SER A 111 8.37 11.95 -14.94
N SER A 112 9.53 12.20 -15.52
CA SER A 112 10.83 12.01 -14.88
C SER A 112 11.08 12.96 -13.68
N THR A 113 10.17 13.91 -13.43
CA THR A 113 10.28 14.94 -12.38
C THR A 113 9.19 14.84 -11.30
N GLY A 114 8.34 13.81 -11.35
CA GLY A 114 7.12 13.74 -10.52
C GLY A 114 7.33 13.41 -9.04
N ALA A 115 8.41 12.71 -8.68
CA ALA A 115 8.76 12.41 -7.30
C ALA A 115 10.23 12.06 -7.12
N THR A 116 10.74 12.31 -5.92
CA THR A 116 12.08 11.88 -5.49
C THR A 116 11.95 10.78 -4.44
N LEU A 117 12.73 9.71 -4.58
CA LEU A 117 12.80 8.64 -3.57
C LEU A 117 13.87 9.01 -2.53
N GLN A 118 13.45 9.10 -1.28
CA GLN A 118 14.32 9.31 -0.12
C GLN A 118 14.47 8.01 0.66
N VAL A 119 15.64 7.37 0.61
CA VAL A 119 15.93 6.12 1.33
C VAL A 119 17.25 6.25 2.08
N PRO A 120 17.27 6.13 3.40
CA PRO A 120 16.13 6.02 4.31
C PRO A 120 15.25 7.28 4.36
N ALA A 121 13.99 7.13 4.76
CA ALA A 121 13.07 8.23 5.01
C ALA A 121 13.58 9.15 6.12
N ARG A 122 13.28 10.46 6.03
CA ARG A 122 13.60 11.43 7.08
C ARG A 122 12.51 11.47 8.15
N ILE A 123 12.52 10.45 9.01
CA ILE A 123 11.63 10.29 10.15
C ILE A 123 12.46 9.90 11.39
N ASP A 124 11.91 10.05 12.58
CA ASP A 124 12.58 9.60 13.80
C ASP A 124 12.61 8.06 13.92
N ASN A 125 13.51 7.55 14.74
CA ASN A 125 13.72 6.11 14.87
C ASN A 125 12.50 5.40 15.46
N THR A 126 11.79 6.00 16.41
CA THR A 126 10.61 5.41 17.04
C THR A 126 9.49 5.19 16.02
N LEU A 127 9.27 6.17 15.16
CA LEU A 127 8.30 6.07 14.07
C LEU A 127 8.74 5.03 13.04
N SER A 128 10.03 5.00 12.68
CA SER A 128 10.59 4.01 11.77
C SER A 128 10.37 2.59 12.31
N ASP A 129 10.64 2.35 13.58
CA ASP A 129 10.44 1.04 14.20
C ASP A 129 8.97 0.64 14.24
N SER A 130 8.07 1.58 14.53
CA SER A 130 6.61 1.34 14.49
C SER A 130 6.12 0.97 13.10
N ILE A 131 6.62 1.64 12.05
CA ILE A 131 6.27 1.34 10.65
C ILE A 131 6.73 -0.07 10.28
N ARG A 132 7.96 -0.43 10.64
CA ARG A 132 8.55 -1.74 10.38
C ARG A 132 7.77 -2.86 11.08
N GLU A 133 7.38 -2.64 12.34
CA GLU A 133 6.54 -3.58 13.09
C GLU A 133 5.16 -3.74 12.43
N TYR A 134 4.50 -2.63 12.07
CA TYR A 134 3.21 -2.68 11.39
C TYR A 134 3.30 -3.33 10.01
N ALA A 135 4.38 -3.12 9.27
CA ALA A 135 4.60 -3.74 7.97
C ALA A 135 4.65 -5.28 8.07
N VAL A 136 5.46 -5.81 8.99
CA VAL A 136 5.54 -7.27 9.25
C VAL A 136 4.19 -7.82 9.73
N LYS A 137 3.55 -7.12 10.67
CA LYS A 137 2.23 -7.52 11.18
C LYS A 137 1.16 -7.54 10.10
N ALA A 138 1.16 -6.56 9.21
CA ALA A 138 0.22 -6.49 8.07
C ALA A 138 0.48 -7.63 7.07
N PHE A 139 1.75 -7.90 6.77
CA PHE A 139 2.19 -9.00 5.92
C PHE A 139 1.65 -10.35 6.40
N HIS A 140 1.85 -10.67 7.68
CA HIS A 140 1.32 -11.90 8.26
C HIS A 140 -0.21 -11.92 8.35
N ALA A 141 -0.86 -10.78 8.62
CA ALA A 141 -2.32 -10.70 8.75
C ALA A 141 -3.07 -11.09 7.48
N ILE A 142 -2.45 -10.93 6.31
CA ILE A 142 -3.02 -11.35 5.02
C ILE A 142 -2.48 -12.69 4.52
N GLY A 143 -1.68 -13.39 5.33
CA GLY A 143 -1.03 -14.65 4.94
C GLY A 143 -0.02 -14.50 3.80
N CYS A 144 0.65 -13.36 3.71
CA CYS A 144 1.65 -13.10 2.68
C CYS A 144 2.95 -13.86 2.98
N GLU A 145 3.66 -14.28 1.93
CA GLU A 145 4.96 -14.96 1.98
C GLU A 145 5.86 -14.48 0.84
N GLY A 146 7.16 -14.61 1.04
CA GLY A 146 8.19 -14.18 0.11
C GLY A 146 8.48 -12.70 0.23
N MET A 147 7.67 -11.84 -0.37
CA MET A 147 7.89 -10.39 -0.35
C MET A 147 6.60 -9.59 -0.36
N ALA A 148 6.66 -8.38 0.20
CA ALA A 148 5.67 -7.33 -0.02
C ALA A 148 6.28 -5.94 0.19
N ARG A 149 5.68 -4.91 -0.38
CA ARG A 149 5.86 -3.53 0.00
C ARG A 149 4.59 -3.05 0.70
N VAL A 150 4.76 -2.53 1.89
CA VAL A 150 3.66 -2.00 2.70
C VAL A 150 3.77 -0.49 2.72
N ASP A 151 2.71 0.18 2.27
CA ASP A 151 2.67 1.60 2.05
C ASP A 151 1.85 2.27 3.16
N PHE A 152 2.38 3.36 3.70
CA PHE A 152 1.80 4.10 4.81
C PHE A 152 1.64 5.57 4.47
N LEU A 153 0.66 6.21 5.10
CA LEU A 153 0.50 7.65 5.09
C LEU A 153 0.74 8.18 6.51
N LEU A 154 1.59 9.18 6.63
CA LEU A 154 1.83 9.91 7.86
C LEU A 154 1.31 11.33 7.70
N SER A 155 0.24 11.66 8.41
CA SER A 155 -0.33 13.00 8.36
C SER A 155 0.56 14.04 9.07
N ASP A 156 0.39 15.31 8.72
CA ASP A 156 1.11 16.44 9.33
C ASP A 156 0.88 16.56 10.85
N ASN A 157 -0.22 16.00 11.37
CA ASN A 157 -0.51 15.95 12.82
C ASN A 157 -0.01 14.65 13.49
N GLY A 158 0.82 13.85 12.79
CA GLY A 158 1.45 12.65 13.34
C GLY A 158 0.59 11.37 13.32
N LYS A 159 -0.57 11.38 12.67
CA LYS A 159 -1.40 10.17 12.50
C LYS A 159 -0.78 9.28 11.44
N LEU A 160 -0.27 8.10 11.83
CA LEU A 160 0.21 7.06 10.93
C LEU A 160 -0.92 6.10 10.58
N VAL A 161 -1.12 5.80 9.30
CA VAL A 161 -2.07 4.80 8.83
C VAL A 161 -1.46 3.94 7.73
N LEU A 162 -1.81 2.65 7.72
CA LEU A 162 -1.53 1.75 6.60
C LEU A 162 -2.47 2.11 5.45
N ASN A 163 -1.91 2.26 4.25
CA ASN A 163 -2.64 2.56 3.02
C ASN A 163 -2.90 1.30 2.19
N GLU A 164 -1.84 0.59 1.78
CA GLU A 164 -1.96 -0.62 0.96
C GLU A 164 -0.80 -1.60 1.17
N ILE A 165 -0.98 -2.83 0.69
CA ILE A 165 0.05 -3.88 0.66
C ILE A 165 0.19 -4.36 -0.77
N ASN A 166 1.41 -4.25 -1.32
CA ASN A 166 1.77 -4.70 -2.66
C ASN A 166 2.54 -6.02 -2.56
N THR A 167 1.89 -7.13 -2.83
CA THR A 167 2.46 -8.48 -2.69
C THR A 167 3.40 -8.87 -3.85
N LEU A 168 3.43 -8.07 -4.90
CA LEU A 168 4.38 -8.16 -6.01
C LEU A 168 4.86 -6.74 -6.38
N PRO A 169 5.70 -6.13 -5.54
CA PRO A 169 6.17 -4.76 -5.76
C PRO A 169 7.04 -4.65 -7.01
N GLY A 170 7.12 -3.43 -7.58
CA GLY A 170 8.02 -3.15 -8.67
C GLY A 170 9.47 -3.51 -8.33
N PHE A 171 10.18 -4.13 -9.29
CA PHE A 171 11.55 -4.66 -9.11
C PHE A 171 12.45 -4.21 -10.26
N THR A 172 12.54 -2.90 -10.45
CA THR A 172 13.41 -2.27 -11.46
C THR A 172 14.44 -1.37 -10.76
N ALA A 173 15.44 -0.91 -11.47
CA ALA A 173 16.48 -0.04 -10.94
C ALA A 173 15.95 1.27 -10.29
N ILE A 174 14.74 1.71 -10.67
CA ILE A 174 14.08 2.88 -10.07
C ILE A 174 13.10 2.53 -8.97
N SER A 175 12.79 1.24 -8.75
CA SER A 175 11.79 0.80 -7.78
C SER A 175 12.27 0.97 -6.33
N MET A 176 11.34 1.34 -5.45
CA MET A 176 11.64 1.57 -4.03
C MET A 176 12.04 0.29 -3.31
N TYR A 177 11.38 -0.84 -3.60
CA TYR A 177 11.59 -2.09 -2.88
C TYR A 177 13.06 -2.56 -2.86
N PRO A 178 13.76 -2.74 -3.99
CA PRO A 178 15.18 -3.13 -3.98
C PRO A 178 16.07 -2.06 -3.33
N LYS A 179 15.77 -0.76 -3.50
CA LYS A 179 16.55 0.32 -2.87
C LYS A 179 16.47 0.31 -1.35
N MET A 180 15.31 0.01 -0.78
CA MET A 180 15.16 -0.13 0.66
C MET A 180 15.98 -1.29 1.21
N TRP A 181 16.03 -2.42 0.49
CA TRP A 181 16.84 -3.57 0.90
C TRP A 181 18.34 -3.30 0.75
N GLU A 182 18.77 -2.62 -0.29
CA GLU A 182 20.16 -2.19 -0.46
C GLU A 182 20.62 -1.31 0.70
N GLN A 183 19.80 -0.35 1.13
CA GLN A 183 20.07 0.50 2.28
C GLN A 183 19.95 -0.26 3.62
N THR A 184 19.32 -1.43 3.63
CA THR A 184 19.30 -2.36 4.78
C THR A 184 20.54 -3.24 4.81
N GLY A 185 21.39 -3.22 3.78
CA GLY A 185 22.62 -4.00 3.67
C GLY A 185 22.48 -5.30 2.87
N ILE A 186 21.40 -5.48 2.11
CA ILE A 186 21.16 -6.64 1.26
C ILE A 186 21.26 -6.20 -0.20
N SER A 187 22.24 -6.67 -0.93
CA SER A 187 22.42 -6.37 -2.35
C SER A 187 21.28 -6.96 -3.18
N GLU A 188 21.05 -6.42 -4.38
CA GLU A 188 20.02 -6.95 -5.29
C GLU A 188 20.21 -8.44 -5.59
N LYS A 189 21.48 -8.89 -5.76
CA LYS A 189 21.80 -10.31 -5.98
C LYS A 189 21.41 -11.18 -4.79
N GLU A 190 21.72 -10.74 -3.58
CA GLU A 190 21.36 -11.45 -2.35
C GLU A 190 19.85 -11.47 -2.16
N LEU A 191 19.16 -10.36 -2.43
CA LEU A 191 17.71 -10.25 -2.37
C LEU A 191 17.02 -11.24 -3.31
N ILE A 192 17.47 -11.33 -4.56
CA ILE A 192 16.95 -12.32 -5.54
C ILE A 192 17.23 -13.75 -5.08
N THR A 193 18.44 -14.02 -4.59
CA THR A 193 18.82 -15.34 -4.09
C THR A 193 17.94 -15.76 -2.91
N GLU A 194 17.66 -14.84 -2.00
CA GLU A 194 16.80 -15.10 -0.86
C GLU A 194 15.34 -15.35 -1.27
N LEU A 195 14.81 -14.56 -2.22
CA LEU A 195 13.47 -14.80 -2.75
C LEU A 195 13.31 -16.18 -3.40
N ILE A 196 14.32 -16.63 -4.13
CA ILE A 196 14.34 -18.01 -4.70
C ILE A 196 14.35 -19.03 -3.56
N THR A 197 15.19 -18.83 -2.55
CA THR A 197 15.27 -19.73 -1.39
C THR A 197 13.94 -19.81 -0.64
N LEU A 198 13.29 -18.68 -0.39
CA LEU A 198 11.96 -18.62 0.25
C LEU A 198 10.90 -19.35 -0.57
N ALA A 199 10.94 -19.22 -1.90
CA ALA A 199 10.01 -19.92 -2.78
C ALA A 199 10.22 -21.45 -2.74
N VAL A 200 11.47 -21.93 -2.70
CA VAL A 200 11.80 -23.37 -2.56
C VAL A 200 11.31 -23.88 -1.19
N GLN A 201 11.62 -23.19 -0.10
CA GLN A 201 11.17 -23.56 1.25
C GLN A 201 9.65 -23.65 1.35
N ARG A 202 8.94 -22.68 0.79
CA ARG A 202 7.48 -22.71 0.73
C ARG A 202 6.98 -23.91 -0.06
N HIS A 203 7.54 -24.18 -1.23
CA HIS A 203 7.17 -25.32 -2.06
C HIS A 203 7.37 -26.65 -1.32
N GLU A 204 8.53 -26.85 -0.69
CA GLU A 204 8.84 -28.06 0.10
C GLU A 204 7.86 -28.23 1.26
N ARG A 205 7.55 -27.18 1.99
CA ARG A 205 6.55 -27.19 3.08
C ARG A 205 5.18 -27.58 2.56
N ASP A 206 4.71 -26.94 1.49
CA ASP A 206 3.35 -27.11 0.97
C ASP A 206 3.17 -28.49 0.30
N THR A 207 4.20 -29.05 -0.34
CA THR A 207 4.18 -30.39 -0.93
C THR A 207 4.17 -31.52 0.10
N ASN A 208 4.57 -31.24 1.34
CA ASN A 208 4.49 -32.19 2.46
C ASN A 208 3.09 -32.26 3.10
N LEU A 209 2.16 -31.39 2.71
CA LEU A 209 0.79 -31.41 3.20
C LEU A 209 0.01 -32.55 2.55
N SER A 210 -0.69 -33.35 3.36
CA SER A 210 -1.56 -34.43 2.84
C SER A 210 -2.82 -33.83 2.24
N VAL A 211 -3.06 -34.08 0.96
CA VAL A 211 -4.30 -33.71 0.25
C VAL A 211 -5.30 -34.88 0.20
N GLU A 212 -4.93 -36.07 0.72
CA GLU A 212 -5.77 -37.25 0.76
C GLU A 212 -6.28 -37.51 2.18
N VAL A 213 -7.60 -37.65 2.31
CA VAL A 213 -8.22 -38.20 3.53
C VAL A 213 -8.07 -39.71 3.45
N LYS A 214 -7.20 -40.31 4.29
CA LYS A 214 -7.16 -41.77 4.42
C LYS A 214 -8.52 -42.24 4.94
N PRO A 215 -9.16 -43.22 4.29
CA PRO A 215 -10.44 -43.77 4.74
C PRO A 215 -10.34 -44.42 6.12
#